data_2174f0095c986312931d0c8ef6bc90c0
#
_entry.id   2174f0095c986312931d0c8ef6bc90c0
#
_cell.length_a   1.000
_cell.length_b   1.000
_cell.length_c   1.000
_cell.angle_alpha   90.00
_cell.angle_beta   90.00
_cell.angle_gamma   90.00
#
_symmetry.space_group_name_H-M   'P 1'
#
loop_
_entity.id
_entity.type
_entity.pdbx_description
1 polymer ?
#
loop_
_entity_poly.entity_id
_entity_poly.type
_entity_poly.pdbx_seq_one_letter_code
_entity_poly.pdbx_strand_id
1 'polypeptide(L)'
;DHGELGKIAVINKNGFGFIKCLERLEDVFFHFTQVKFENPKVGKIVQFSVIKDQKRDGLVALNVCEAPEGTKLVFDTVDERVIRGVCKEKLLFPSGGRSGFGKSSSFSSPSQNGSIIVEQPDGTLRTYSYNKIVDKNSNPKPGDLVSFSISTDKRDESKQSATKVKLVQFSGTVVSAKNEGSYGFFSHSDPDTGEVGKAFFHGADVEAGVTLFEGDEATYFLNLQGENTKEYAAKRIKRTKEGPNAAAQQLLQSTSRSDSPRPQFAGAQITAVPKNPDGTTGFSRGRGKGLAEKATAAISKLKLEAKEFVLTSA
;
A
#
# COMPACT_ATOMS: atom_id res chain seq x y z
N ASP A 1 -18.77 -45.25 13.86
CA ASP A 1 -17.95 -44.43 12.92
C ASP A 1 -18.39 -42.99 13.02
N HIS A 2 -17.67 -42.20 13.80
CA HIS A 2 -17.92 -40.76 13.82
C HIS A 2 -17.41 -40.18 12.49
N GLY A 3 -18.32 -39.70 11.65
CA GLY A 3 -17.95 -39.07 10.39
C GLY A 3 -17.13 -37.80 10.65
N GLU A 4 -16.04 -37.62 9.94
CA GLU A 4 -15.23 -36.40 9.99
C GLU A 4 -15.98 -35.22 9.37
N LEU A 5 -15.72 -34.00 9.89
CA LEU A 5 -16.29 -32.78 9.37
C LEU A 5 -15.27 -32.03 8.54
N GLY A 6 -15.71 -31.50 7.41
CA GLY A 6 -14.85 -30.69 6.54
C GLY A 6 -15.64 -29.71 5.70
N LYS A 7 -14.91 -28.89 4.96
CA LYS A 7 -15.44 -27.90 4.04
C LYS A 7 -14.93 -28.20 2.65
N ILE A 8 -15.81 -28.26 1.66
CA ILE A 8 -15.42 -28.41 0.26
C ILE A 8 -14.54 -27.23 -0.13
N ALA A 9 -13.26 -27.48 -0.41
CA ALA A 9 -12.27 -26.46 -0.75
C ALA A 9 -12.20 -26.23 -2.27
N VAL A 10 -12.20 -27.31 -3.03
CA VAL A 10 -12.07 -27.28 -4.51
C VAL A 10 -13.03 -28.27 -5.13
N ILE A 11 -13.62 -27.89 -6.25
CA ILE A 11 -14.40 -28.78 -7.13
C ILE A 11 -13.85 -28.67 -8.54
N ASN A 12 -13.56 -29.83 -9.14
CA ASN A 12 -13.12 -29.92 -10.53
C ASN A 12 -14.31 -30.28 -11.43
N LYS A 13 -14.30 -29.79 -12.67
CA LYS A 13 -15.32 -30.09 -13.69
C LYS A 13 -15.39 -31.59 -14.04
N ASN A 14 -14.36 -32.38 -13.74
CA ASN A 14 -14.30 -33.81 -13.99
C ASN A 14 -14.99 -34.66 -12.92
N GLY A 15 -15.82 -34.08 -12.05
CA GLY A 15 -16.64 -34.79 -11.08
C GLY A 15 -15.87 -35.22 -9.81
N PHE A 16 -14.82 -34.52 -9.44
CA PHE A 16 -14.10 -34.74 -8.18
C PHE A 16 -13.73 -33.42 -7.51
N GLY A 17 -13.30 -33.49 -6.28
CA GLY A 17 -12.85 -32.32 -5.52
C GLY A 17 -12.02 -32.68 -4.30
N PHE A 18 -11.76 -31.67 -3.46
CA PHE A 18 -11.02 -31.81 -2.21
C PHE A 18 -11.78 -31.18 -1.07
N ILE A 19 -11.75 -31.85 0.09
CA ILE A 19 -12.37 -31.40 1.33
C ILE A 19 -11.26 -31.01 2.28
N LYS A 20 -11.27 -29.74 2.76
CA LYS A 20 -10.41 -29.26 3.85
C LYS A 20 -10.98 -29.74 5.17
N CYS A 21 -10.25 -30.57 5.90
CA CYS A 21 -10.63 -31.13 7.17
C CYS A 21 -10.12 -30.28 8.34
N LEU A 22 -10.83 -30.28 9.46
CA LEU A 22 -10.39 -29.57 10.66
C LEU A 22 -9.27 -30.33 11.40
N GLU A 23 -9.32 -31.66 11.37
CA GLU A 23 -8.44 -32.55 12.13
C GLU A 23 -7.19 -32.99 11.39
N ARG A 24 -7.04 -32.61 10.10
CA ARG A 24 -5.95 -33.04 9.23
C ARG A 24 -5.34 -31.87 8.48
N LEU A 25 -4.04 -31.92 8.27
CA LEU A 25 -3.30 -30.97 7.40
C LEU A 25 -3.62 -31.17 5.94
N GLU A 26 -3.77 -32.41 5.52
CA GLU A 26 -4.01 -32.76 4.13
C GLU A 26 -5.49 -32.64 3.78
N ASP A 27 -5.76 -32.12 2.59
CA ASP A 27 -7.11 -32.10 2.04
C ASP A 27 -7.47 -33.49 1.53
N VAL A 28 -8.68 -33.95 1.83
CA VAL A 28 -9.16 -35.30 1.47
C VAL A 28 -9.82 -35.25 0.11
N PHE A 29 -9.39 -36.13 -0.79
CA PHE A 29 -10.00 -36.30 -2.11
C PHE A 29 -11.42 -36.89 -2.01
N PHE A 30 -12.36 -36.39 -2.80
CA PHE A 30 -13.67 -37.02 -2.99
C PHE A 30 -14.08 -37.07 -4.46
N HIS A 31 -14.80 -38.11 -4.83
CA HIS A 31 -15.45 -38.23 -6.13
C HIS A 31 -16.94 -37.97 -5.99
N PHE A 32 -17.62 -37.38 -6.99
CA PHE A 32 -19.04 -37.06 -6.94
C PHE A 32 -19.94 -38.28 -6.72
N THR A 33 -19.49 -39.47 -7.14
CA THR A 33 -20.20 -40.73 -6.87
C THR A 33 -20.34 -41.03 -5.38
N GLN A 34 -19.52 -40.41 -4.51
CA GLN A 34 -19.58 -40.57 -3.06
C GLN A 34 -20.42 -39.49 -2.38
N VAL A 35 -20.90 -38.50 -3.13
CA VAL A 35 -21.74 -37.41 -2.61
C VAL A 35 -23.18 -37.85 -2.57
N LYS A 36 -23.82 -37.70 -1.39
CA LYS A 36 -25.20 -38.11 -1.13
C LYS A 36 -26.19 -36.95 -1.06
N PHE A 37 -25.83 -35.81 -1.64
CA PHE A 37 -26.69 -34.64 -1.72
C PHE A 37 -26.55 -33.97 -3.10
N GLU A 38 -27.53 -33.13 -3.43
CA GLU A 38 -27.55 -32.42 -4.70
C GLU A 38 -26.66 -31.15 -4.65
N ASN A 39 -26.08 -30.80 -5.78
CA ASN A 39 -25.32 -29.55 -6.00
C ASN A 39 -24.17 -29.30 -5.02
N PRO A 40 -23.10 -30.14 -5.04
CA PRO A 40 -21.90 -29.86 -4.26
C PRO A 40 -21.28 -28.52 -4.69
N LYS A 41 -21.05 -27.61 -3.75
CA LYS A 41 -20.48 -26.28 -3.98
C LYS A 41 -19.26 -26.03 -3.08
N VAL A 42 -18.28 -25.30 -3.58
CA VAL A 42 -17.15 -24.82 -2.78
C VAL A 42 -17.68 -24.01 -1.61
N GLY A 43 -17.16 -24.30 -0.43
CA GLY A 43 -17.57 -23.66 0.82
C GLY A 43 -18.63 -24.42 1.62
N LYS A 44 -19.29 -25.44 1.04
CA LYS A 44 -20.28 -26.26 1.76
C LYS A 44 -19.60 -27.11 2.82
N ILE A 45 -20.21 -27.19 4.02
CA ILE A 45 -19.75 -28.02 5.12
C ILE A 45 -20.36 -29.40 4.94
N VAL A 46 -19.51 -30.42 5.04
CA VAL A 46 -19.88 -31.82 4.80
C VAL A 46 -19.35 -32.71 5.92
N GLN A 47 -20.05 -33.83 6.12
CA GLN A 47 -19.62 -34.93 6.96
C GLN A 47 -19.33 -36.14 6.07
N PHE A 48 -18.25 -36.87 6.36
CA PHE A 48 -17.78 -37.98 5.50
C PHE A 48 -16.93 -38.95 6.31
N SER A 49 -16.73 -40.15 5.78
CA SER A 49 -15.77 -41.13 6.29
C SER A 49 -14.49 -41.09 5.47
N VAL A 50 -13.34 -41.33 6.08
CA VAL A 50 -12.05 -41.31 5.38
C VAL A 50 -11.48 -42.71 5.32
N ILE A 51 -10.99 -43.10 4.14
CA ILE A 51 -10.21 -44.31 3.93
C ILE A 51 -8.87 -43.96 3.27
N LYS A 52 -7.86 -44.78 3.50
CA LYS A 52 -6.60 -44.70 2.77
C LYS A 52 -6.72 -45.49 1.45
N ASP A 53 -6.50 -44.80 0.32
CA ASP A 53 -6.45 -45.46 -0.99
C ASP A 53 -5.12 -46.24 -1.13
N GLN A 54 -5.23 -47.55 -1.18
CA GLN A 54 -4.04 -48.45 -1.33
C GLN A 54 -3.27 -48.26 -2.64
N LYS A 55 -3.91 -47.68 -3.68
CA LYS A 55 -3.33 -47.51 -5.02
C LYS A 55 -2.61 -46.18 -5.19
N ARG A 56 -3.05 -45.13 -4.50
CA ARG A 56 -2.58 -43.77 -4.71
C ARG A 56 -1.91 -43.13 -3.48
N ASP A 57 -1.74 -43.91 -2.42
CA ASP A 57 -1.19 -43.45 -1.12
C ASP A 57 -1.80 -42.13 -0.62
N GLY A 58 -3.09 -41.92 -0.93
CA GLY A 58 -3.85 -40.73 -0.56
C GLY A 58 -5.07 -41.05 0.29
N LEU A 59 -5.67 -40.00 0.86
CA LEU A 59 -6.92 -40.10 1.64
C LEU A 59 -8.11 -39.84 0.72
N VAL A 60 -9.15 -40.69 0.84
CA VAL A 60 -10.38 -40.61 0.05
C VAL A 60 -11.57 -40.52 0.97
N ALA A 61 -12.45 -39.54 0.69
CA ALA A 61 -13.72 -39.39 1.39
C ALA A 61 -14.80 -40.28 0.79
N LEU A 62 -15.47 -41.00 1.65
CA LEU A 62 -16.63 -41.81 1.31
C LEU A 62 -17.88 -41.26 2.01
N ASN A 63 -19.06 -41.57 1.47
CA ASN A 63 -20.34 -41.20 2.06
C ASN A 63 -20.43 -39.70 2.42
N VAL A 64 -20.06 -38.84 1.48
CA VAL A 64 -20.06 -37.39 1.70
C VAL A 64 -21.51 -36.89 1.78
N CYS A 65 -21.92 -36.48 2.98
CA CYS A 65 -23.26 -35.96 3.29
C CYS A 65 -23.16 -34.48 3.68
N GLU A 66 -24.28 -33.76 3.64
CA GLU A 66 -24.35 -32.43 4.24
C GLU A 66 -24.14 -32.55 5.77
N ALA A 67 -23.36 -31.64 6.34
CA ALA A 67 -23.23 -31.56 7.79
C ALA A 67 -24.57 -31.12 8.44
N PRO A 68 -24.83 -31.49 9.69
CA PRO A 68 -26.02 -31.05 10.43
C PRO A 68 -26.17 -29.51 10.35
N GLU A 69 -27.42 -29.03 10.33
CA GLU A 69 -27.70 -27.58 10.32
C GLU A 69 -27.08 -26.90 11.55
N GLY A 70 -26.51 -25.69 11.31
CA GLY A 70 -25.85 -24.93 12.37
C GLY A 70 -24.38 -25.30 12.60
N THR A 71 -23.84 -26.34 11.93
CA THR A 71 -22.42 -26.72 12.02
C THR A 71 -21.54 -25.57 11.52
N LYS A 72 -20.64 -25.08 12.37
CA LYS A 72 -19.64 -24.06 12.01
C LYS A 72 -18.24 -24.65 12.14
N LEU A 73 -17.48 -24.61 11.07
CA LEU A 73 -16.06 -25.00 11.08
C LEU A 73 -15.20 -23.75 11.12
N VAL A 74 -14.39 -23.62 12.16
CA VAL A 74 -13.45 -22.51 12.35
C VAL A 74 -12.04 -23.07 12.15
N PHE A 75 -11.48 -22.85 10.98
CA PHE A 75 -10.14 -23.33 10.60
C PHE A 75 -9.02 -22.42 11.10
N ASP A 76 -9.33 -21.15 11.31
CA ASP A 76 -8.33 -20.16 11.62
C ASP A 76 -8.63 -19.50 12.97
N THR A 77 -7.61 -19.25 13.76
CA THR A 77 -7.67 -18.43 14.97
C THR A 77 -7.20 -17.03 14.62
N VAL A 78 -8.00 -16.02 14.92
CA VAL A 78 -7.63 -14.61 14.66
C VAL A 78 -7.16 -13.98 15.97
N ASP A 79 -5.93 -13.45 15.96
CA ASP A 79 -5.43 -12.65 17.09
C ASP A 79 -6.20 -11.32 17.13
N GLU A 80 -6.66 -10.92 18.30
CA GLU A 80 -7.35 -9.65 18.50
C GLU A 80 -6.42 -8.44 18.39
N ARG A 81 -5.12 -8.65 18.57
CA ARG A 81 -4.11 -7.60 18.42
C ARG A 81 -4.07 -7.08 16.99
N VAL A 82 -4.06 -5.77 16.89
CA VAL A 82 -3.87 -5.08 15.61
C VAL A 82 -2.39 -4.77 15.45
N ILE A 83 -1.82 -5.20 14.34
CA ILE A 83 -0.41 -5.00 13.99
C ILE A 83 -0.34 -4.05 12.80
N ARG A 84 0.70 -3.24 12.75
CA ARG A 84 1.00 -2.39 11.60
C ARG A 84 2.09 -3.00 10.73
N GLY A 85 1.99 -2.77 9.45
CA GLY A 85 2.99 -3.18 8.47
C GLY A 85 2.92 -2.37 7.19
N VAL A 86 3.86 -2.59 6.31
CA VAL A 86 3.94 -1.92 5.01
C VAL A 86 3.51 -2.89 3.91
N CYS A 87 2.57 -2.46 3.08
CA CYS A 87 2.14 -3.24 1.92
C CYS A 87 3.31 -3.40 0.94
N LYS A 88 3.71 -4.63 0.63
CA LYS A 88 4.73 -4.95 -0.39
C LYS A 88 4.08 -5.16 -1.74
N GLU A 89 3.01 -5.95 -1.77
CA GLU A 89 2.29 -6.28 -2.99
C GLU A 89 0.79 -6.07 -2.80
N LYS A 90 0.17 -5.41 -3.78
CA LYS A 90 -1.28 -5.18 -3.75
C LYS A 90 -2.05 -6.47 -4.04
N LEU A 91 -3.25 -6.60 -3.48
CA LEU A 91 -4.20 -7.63 -3.83
C LEU A 91 -4.69 -7.42 -5.27
N LEU A 92 -4.59 -8.45 -6.10
CA LEU A 92 -5.14 -8.44 -7.45
C LEU A 92 -6.54 -9.05 -7.42
N PHE A 93 -7.55 -8.23 -7.71
CA PHE A 93 -8.90 -8.74 -7.93
C PHE A 93 -8.97 -9.36 -9.33
N PRO A 94 -9.55 -10.56 -9.49
CA PRO A 94 -9.78 -11.10 -10.81
C PRO A 94 -10.67 -10.10 -11.57
N SER A 95 -10.09 -9.42 -12.54
CA SER A 95 -10.87 -8.61 -13.48
C SER A 95 -11.74 -9.56 -14.26
N GLY A 96 -13.06 -9.38 -14.22
CA GLY A 96 -14.05 -10.15 -14.99
C GLY A 96 -13.93 -9.91 -16.51
N GLY A 97 -12.73 -10.07 -17.06
CA GLY A 97 -12.44 -9.98 -18.48
C GLY A 97 -12.70 -11.33 -19.15
N ARG A 98 -13.51 -11.32 -20.20
CA ARG A 98 -13.76 -12.42 -21.11
C ARG A 98 -12.43 -13.10 -21.47
N SER A 99 -12.33 -14.40 -21.17
CA SER A 99 -11.21 -15.25 -21.57
C SER A 99 -11.10 -15.30 -23.09
N GLY A 100 -10.14 -14.59 -23.66
CA GLY A 100 -9.67 -14.87 -25.00
C GLY A 100 -8.93 -16.20 -24.99
N PHE A 101 -9.30 -17.11 -25.87
CA PHE A 101 -8.61 -18.36 -26.14
C PHE A 101 -7.14 -18.10 -26.48
N GLY A 102 -6.20 -18.43 -25.60
CA GLY A 102 -4.77 -18.34 -25.83
C GLY A 102 -4.04 -19.49 -25.14
N LYS A 103 -3.31 -20.23 -25.93
CA LYS A 103 -2.57 -21.48 -25.66
C LYS A 103 -1.78 -21.49 -24.33
N SER A 104 -1.85 -22.64 -23.69
CA SER A 104 -1.09 -23.06 -22.51
C SER A 104 0.41 -22.76 -22.61
N SER A 105 0.90 -21.88 -21.78
CA SER A 105 2.25 -21.93 -21.26
C SER A 105 2.14 -22.05 -19.74
N SER A 106 2.86 -23.00 -19.18
CA SER A 106 2.96 -23.29 -17.75
C SER A 106 3.70 -22.17 -17.02
N PHE A 107 3.07 -20.99 -16.97
CA PHE A 107 3.48 -19.95 -16.04
C PHE A 107 2.57 -20.08 -14.82
N SER A 108 3.20 -20.29 -13.65
CA SER A 108 2.56 -20.14 -12.35
C SER A 108 1.76 -18.82 -12.37
N SER A 109 0.45 -18.93 -12.24
CA SER A 109 -0.41 -17.76 -12.12
C SER A 109 0.17 -16.86 -11.01
N PRO A 110 0.42 -15.56 -11.26
CA PRO A 110 0.88 -14.67 -10.21
C PRO A 110 -0.08 -14.80 -9.03
N SER A 111 0.46 -14.96 -7.83
CA SER A 111 -0.34 -15.09 -6.62
C SER A 111 -1.32 -13.92 -6.58
N GLN A 112 -2.63 -14.21 -6.58
CA GLN A 112 -3.67 -13.17 -6.51
C GLN A 112 -3.67 -12.47 -5.14
N ASN A 113 -2.86 -12.97 -4.20
CA ASN A 113 -2.76 -12.47 -2.84
C ASN A 113 -1.82 -11.27 -2.78
N GLY A 114 -2.17 -10.31 -1.92
CA GLY A 114 -1.26 -9.26 -1.54
C GLY A 114 -0.29 -9.73 -0.44
N SER A 115 0.75 -8.94 -0.18
CA SER A 115 1.71 -9.20 0.89
C SER A 115 2.02 -7.93 1.71
N ILE A 116 2.25 -8.12 3.01
CA ILE A 116 2.56 -7.08 3.98
C ILE A 116 3.85 -7.46 4.70
N ILE A 117 4.77 -6.52 4.82
CA ILE A 117 6.01 -6.68 5.59
C ILE A 117 5.85 -6.01 6.94
N VAL A 118 6.33 -6.67 7.98
CA VAL A 118 6.40 -6.17 9.36
C VAL A 118 7.83 -6.30 9.86
N GLU A 119 8.40 -5.21 10.35
CA GLU A 119 9.67 -5.23 11.07
C GLU A 119 9.40 -5.73 12.50
N GLN A 120 10.07 -6.82 12.88
CA GLN A 120 9.97 -7.38 14.22
C GLN A 120 10.87 -6.60 15.19
N PRO A 121 10.67 -6.71 16.51
CA PRO A 121 11.51 -6.04 17.50
C PRO A 121 13.00 -6.40 17.42
N ASP A 122 13.33 -7.57 16.87
CA ASP A 122 14.70 -8.03 16.63
C ASP A 122 15.31 -7.49 15.32
N GLY A 123 14.58 -6.64 14.59
CA GLY A 123 14.99 -6.09 13.31
C GLY A 123 14.76 -7.03 12.10
N THR A 124 14.25 -8.24 12.32
CA THR A 124 13.92 -9.14 11.22
C THR A 124 12.64 -8.72 10.51
N LEU A 125 12.57 -8.99 9.20
CA LEU A 125 11.39 -8.69 8.40
C LEU A 125 10.54 -9.95 8.23
N ARG A 126 9.28 -9.89 8.66
CA ARG A 126 8.32 -10.95 8.47
C ARG A 126 7.27 -10.56 7.46
N THR A 127 6.97 -11.47 6.52
CA THR A 127 5.98 -11.24 5.47
C THR A 127 4.70 -12.03 5.75
N TYR A 128 3.56 -11.35 5.67
CA TYR A 128 2.23 -11.94 5.80
C TYR A 128 1.47 -11.79 4.47
N SER A 129 0.91 -12.89 3.96
CA SER A 129 0.02 -12.85 2.81
C SER A 129 -1.40 -12.45 3.23
N TYR A 130 -2.15 -11.77 2.35
CA TYR A 130 -3.56 -11.49 2.57
C TYR A 130 -4.36 -11.65 1.26
N ASN A 131 -5.61 -12.07 1.38
CA ASN A 131 -6.52 -12.29 0.25
C ASN A 131 -7.82 -11.47 0.35
N LYS A 132 -7.98 -10.71 1.43
CA LYS A 132 -9.14 -9.84 1.67
C LYS A 132 -8.71 -8.54 2.32
N ILE A 133 -9.41 -7.48 1.99
CA ILE A 133 -9.31 -6.15 2.61
C ILE A 133 -10.68 -5.77 3.18
N VAL A 134 -10.70 -4.95 4.22
CA VAL A 134 -11.94 -4.52 4.88
C VAL A 134 -12.75 -3.63 3.93
N ASP A 135 -12.10 -2.63 3.32
CA ASP A 135 -12.75 -1.73 2.38
C ASP A 135 -12.20 -1.97 0.96
N LYS A 136 -13.06 -2.51 0.08
CA LYS A 136 -12.71 -2.83 -1.31
C LYS A 136 -12.31 -1.61 -2.13
N ASN A 137 -12.76 -0.41 -1.76
CA ASN A 137 -12.43 0.84 -2.45
C ASN A 137 -11.04 1.38 -2.04
N SER A 138 -10.50 0.87 -0.95
CA SER A 138 -9.22 1.32 -0.37
C SER A 138 -8.13 0.26 -0.51
N ASN A 139 -7.95 -0.30 -1.72
CA ASN A 139 -6.91 -1.31 -1.97
C ASN A 139 -5.52 -0.74 -1.70
N PRO A 140 -4.76 -1.28 -0.73
CA PRO A 140 -3.42 -0.83 -0.42
C PRO A 140 -2.49 -0.94 -1.64
N LYS A 141 -1.63 0.06 -1.81
CA LYS A 141 -0.56 0.07 -2.82
C LYS A 141 0.77 -0.27 -2.16
N PRO A 142 1.78 -0.71 -2.92
CA PRO A 142 3.12 -0.89 -2.39
C PRO A 142 3.61 0.37 -1.66
N GLY A 143 4.19 0.19 -0.48
CA GLY A 143 4.62 1.28 0.41
C GLY A 143 3.57 1.79 1.38
N ASP A 144 2.28 1.52 1.18
CA ASP A 144 1.22 2.02 2.08
C ASP A 144 1.30 1.36 3.47
N LEU A 145 1.14 2.20 4.50
CA LEU A 145 1.02 1.74 5.87
C LEU A 145 -0.39 1.15 6.10
N VAL A 146 -0.42 -0.09 6.56
CA VAL A 146 -1.65 -0.84 6.81
C VAL A 146 -1.70 -1.37 8.23
N SER A 147 -2.89 -1.57 8.74
CA SER A 147 -3.14 -2.30 9.97
C SER A 147 -3.91 -3.57 9.67
N PHE A 148 -3.61 -4.63 10.42
CA PHE A 148 -4.22 -5.95 10.25
C PHE A 148 -4.14 -6.78 11.53
N SER A 149 -4.89 -7.88 11.58
CA SER A 149 -4.76 -8.91 12.62
C SER A 149 -4.14 -10.16 12.01
N ILE A 150 -3.42 -10.95 12.82
CA ILE A 150 -2.86 -12.23 12.37
C ILE A 150 -3.95 -13.30 12.45
N SER A 151 -4.08 -14.08 11.40
CA SER A 151 -4.88 -15.30 11.33
C SER A 151 -3.95 -16.49 11.24
N THR A 152 -4.06 -17.42 12.19
CA THR A 152 -3.24 -18.64 12.27
C THR A 152 -4.10 -19.86 11.97
N ASP A 153 -3.68 -20.74 11.04
CA ASP A 153 -4.38 -22.00 10.75
C ASP A 153 -4.25 -22.91 11.97
N LYS A 154 -5.38 -23.36 12.54
CA LYS A 154 -5.41 -24.25 13.71
C LYS A 154 -4.72 -25.58 13.49
N ARG A 155 -4.56 -26.00 12.24
CA ARG A 155 -3.93 -27.25 11.85
C ARG A 155 -2.41 -27.11 11.74
N ASP A 156 -1.94 -25.89 11.48
CA ASP A 156 -0.52 -25.58 11.24
C ASP A 156 -0.22 -24.15 11.71
N GLU A 157 0.28 -24.03 12.93
CA GLU A 157 0.62 -22.75 13.54
C GLU A 157 1.70 -21.97 12.78
N SER A 158 2.45 -22.64 11.91
CA SER A 158 3.42 -21.98 11.04
C SER A 158 2.74 -21.18 9.93
N LYS A 159 1.51 -21.54 9.54
CA LYS A 159 0.73 -20.88 8.50
C LYS A 159 -0.05 -19.70 9.07
N GLN A 160 0.59 -18.53 8.97
CA GLN A 160 -0.01 -17.27 9.38
C GLN A 160 -0.28 -16.37 8.18
N SER A 161 -1.39 -15.67 8.22
CA SER A 161 -1.81 -14.73 7.20
C SER A 161 -2.37 -13.44 7.83
N ALA A 162 -2.40 -12.36 7.06
CA ALA A 162 -3.01 -11.11 7.50
C ALA A 162 -4.51 -11.12 7.17
N THR A 163 -5.31 -10.75 8.15
CA THR A 163 -6.77 -10.58 8.01
C THR A 163 -7.19 -9.20 8.52
N LYS A 164 -8.41 -8.76 8.18
CA LYS A 164 -8.93 -7.42 8.52
C LYS A 164 -8.01 -6.28 8.06
N VAL A 165 -7.33 -6.46 6.93
CA VAL A 165 -6.38 -5.48 6.38
C VAL A 165 -7.10 -4.19 6.02
N LYS A 166 -6.62 -3.07 6.53
CA LYS A 166 -7.12 -1.72 6.26
C LYS A 166 -5.97 -0.72 6.19
N LEU A 167 -6.12 0.35 5.43
CA LEU A 167 -5.20 1.48 5.42
C LEU A 167 -5.26 2.23 6.76
N VAL A 168 -4.12 2.69 7.24
CA VAL A 168 -4.06 3.55 8.43
C VAL A 168 -4.22 4.99 7.98
N GLN A 169 -5.33 5.62 8.38
CA GLN A 169 -5.63 7.02 8.09
C GLN A 169 -5.05 7.91 9.17
N PHE A 170 -4.36 8.96 8.76
CA PHE A 170 -3.82 9.99 9.63
C PHE A 170 -4.58 11.30 9.43
N SER A 171 -4.57 12.11 10.48
CA SER A 171 -5.03 13.51 10.45
C SER A 171 -3.88 14.39 10.90
N GLY A 172 -3.65 15.48 10.21
CA GLY A 172 -2.56 16.38 10.55
C GLY A 172 -2.78 17.80 10.06
N THR A 173 -1.95 18.71 10.57
CA THR A 173 -1.96 20.12 10.21
C THR A 173 -0.73 20.42 9.36
N VAL A 174 -0.90 21.20 8.31
CA VAL A 174 0.20 21.69 7.47
C VAL A 174 1.05 22.66 8.28
N VAL A 175 2.31 22.30 8.54
CA VAL A 175 3.27 23.16 9.26
C VAL A 175 4.17 23.94 8.34
N SER A 176 4.28 23.52 7.09
CA SER A 176 5.06 24.20 6.07
C SER A 176 4.49 23.87 4.69
N ALA A 177 4.26 24.88 3.86
CA ALA A 177 3.90 24.75 2.46
C ALA A 177 4.80 25.67 1.62
N LYS A 178 5.37 25.13 0.54
CA LYS A 178 6.30 25.82 -0.36
C LYS A 178 5.78 25.82 -1.79
N ASN A 179 6.28 26.76 -2.57
CA ASN A 179 5.94 26.89 -3.99
C ASN A 179 4.42 26.85 -4.23
N GLU A 180 3.69 27.74 -3.54
CA GLU A 180 2.22 27.84 -3.65
C GLU A 180 1.50 26.50 -3.34
N GLY A 181 1.96 25.79 -2.31
CA GLY A 181 1.35 24.51 -1.92
C GLY A 181 1.76 23.31 -2.74
N SER A 182 2.78 23.44 -3.63
CA SER A 182 3.27 22.33 -4.44
C SER A 182 3.89 21.21 -3.61
N TYR A 183 4.46 21.51 -2.46
CA TYR A 183 4.97 20.53 -1.50
C TYR A 183 5.09 21.13 -0.09
N GLY A 184 5.20 20.28 0.90
CA GLY A 184 5.32 20.73 2.29
C GLY A 184 5.36 19.57 3.27
N PHE A 185 5.05 19.89 4.53
CA PHE A 185 5.06 18.94 5.62
C PHE A 185 3.79 19.08 6.47
N PHE A 186 3.24 17.94 6.86
CA PHE A 186 2.27 17.82 7.92
C PHE A 186 2.95 17.55 9.26
N SER A 187 2.39 18.07 10.34
CA SER A 187 2.56 17.53 11.68
C SER A 187 1.31 16.74 12.04
N HIS A 188 1.47 15.52 12.52
CA HIS A 188 0.36 14.67 12.95
C HIS A 188 0.67 14.00 14.28
N SER A 189 -0.37 13.57 14.97
CA SER A 189 -0.27 12.61 16.06
C SER A 189 -0.70 11.25 15.53
N ASP A 190 0.09 10.23 15.84
CA ASP A 190 -0.26 8.86 15.48
C ASP A 190 -1.54 8.44 16.20
N PRO A 191 -2.56 7.91 15.50
CA PRO A 191 -3.86 7.63 16.10
C PRO A 191 -3.84 6.51 17.16
N ASP A 192 -2.81 5.64 17.16
CA ASP A 192 -2.73 4.51 18.10
C ASP A 192 -1.72 4.77 19.22
N THR A 193 -0.57 5.40 18.93
CA THR A 193 0.51 5.64 19.91
C THR A 193 0.49 7.05 20.50
N GLY A 194 -0.14 8.00 19.82
CA GLY A 194 -0.12 9.42 20.19
C GLY A 194 1.20 10.13 19.87
N GLU A 195 2.19 9.44 19.32
CA GLU A 195 3.47 10.02 18.94
C GLU A 195 3.31 11.09 17.87
N VAL A 196 4.06 12.20 18.04
CA VAL A 196 4.04 13.30 17.07
C VAL A 196 5.07 13.03 15.98
N GLY A 197 4.59 12.97 14.74
CA GLY A 197 5.39 12.74 13.55
C GLY A 197 5.28 13.86 12.53
N LYS A 198 6.15 13.82 11.52
CA LYS A 198 6.08 14.68 10.34
C LYS A 198 5.96 13.81 9.09
N ALA A 199 5.12 14.24 8.14
CA ALA A 199 4.98 13.59 6.85
C ALA A 199 5.16 14.60 5.73
N PHE A 200 6.02 14.27 4.76
CA PHE A 200 6.17 15.06 3.55
C PHE A 200 4.94 14.89 2.66
N PHE A 201 4.50 15.95 1.97
CA PHE A 201 3.49 15.86 0.93
C PHE A 201 3.91 16.57 -0.35
N HIS A 202 3.39 16.08 -1.46
CA HIS A 202 3.47 16.73 -2.76
C HIS A 202 2.06 17.11 -3.22
N GLY A 203 1.89 18.29 -3.84
CA GLY A 203 0.58 18.81 -4.27
C GLY A 203 -0.17 17.89 -5.25
N ALA A 204 0.56 17.07 -6.02
CA ALA A 204 -0.05 16.06 -6.89
C ALA A 204 -0.80 14.95 -6.12
N ASP A 205 -0.54 14.77 -4.84
CA ASP A 205 -1.21 13.78 -3.96
C ASP A 205 -2.42 14.37 -3.24
N VAL A 206 -2.70 15.66 -3.42
CA VAL A 206 -3.85 16.37 -2.87
C VAL A 206 -5.05 16.21 -3.81
N GLU A 207 -6.24 16.21 -3.24
CA GLU A 207 -7.51 16.18 -3.98
C GLU A 207 -7.55 17.28 -5.04
N ALA A 208 -8.05 16.94 -6.24
CA ALA A 208 -8.04 17.84 -7.40
C ALA A 208 -8.71 19.19 -7.10
N GLY A 209 -8.05 20.27 -7.50
CA GLY A 209 -8.55 21.65 -7.30
C GLY A 209 -8.30 22.22 -5.90
N VAL A 210 -7.63 21.48 -5.01
CA VAL A 210 -7.31 21.94 -3.65
C VAL A 210 -5.82 22.25 -3.57
N THR A 211 -5.51 23.45 -3.07
CA THR A 211 -4.14 23.85 -2.69
C THR A 211 -4.07 23.91 -1.17
N LEU A 212 -3.02 23.37 -0.60
CA LEU A 212 -2.82 23.36 0.85
C LEU A 212 -1.91 24.52 1.27
N PHE A 213 -2.31 25.17 2.37
CA PHE A 213 -1.59 26.26 3.01
C PHE A 213 -1.24 25.92 4.45
N GLU A 214 -0.28 26.64 5.02
CA GLU A 214 0.09 26.49 6.43
C GLU A 214 -1.12 26.76 7.35
N GLY A 215 -1.36 25.83 8.27
CA GLY A 215 -2.50 25.81 9.16
C GLY A 215 -3.72 25.02 8.66
N ASP A 216 -3.72 24.57 7.40
CA ASP A 216 -4.80 23.68 6.90
C ASP A 216 -4.74 22.33 7.60
N GLU A 217 -5.91 21.77 7.90
CA GLU A 217 -6.04 20.41 8.43
C GLU A 217 -6.44 19.45 7.29
N ALA A 218 -5.82 18.29 7.25
CA ALA A 218 -6.11 17.28 6.23
C ALA A 218 -6.04 15.86 6.78
N THR A 219 -6.75 14.95 6.13
CA THR A 219 -6.59 13.50 6.31
C THR A 219 -5.81 12.92 5.14
N TYR A 220 -5.01 11.90 5.40
CA TYR A 220 -4.14 11.26 4.41
C TYR A 220 -3.71 9.87 4.85
N PHE A 221 -3.02 9.16 3.96
CA PHE A 221 -2.40 7.88 4.24
C PHE A 221 -0.89 8.01 4.09
N LEU A 222 -0.15 7.27 4.91
CA LEU A 222 1.30 7.24 4.84
C LEU A 222 1.77 6.17 3.87
N ASN A 223 2.75 6.53 3.04
CA ASN A 223 3.41 5.64 2.10
C ASN A 223 4.92 5.74 2.28
N LEU A 224 5.58 4.61 2.48
CA LEU A 224 7.03 4.51 2.65
C LEU A 224 7.73 4.82 1.31
N GLN A 225 8.66 5.76 1.33
CA GLN A 225 9.41 6.20 0.16
C GLN A 225 10.76 5.46 0.07
N GLY A 226 10.76 4.37 -0.72
CA GLY A 226 11.98 3.57 -0.97
C GLY A 226 12.27 2.49 0.08
N GLU A 227 13.06 1.50 -0.31
CA GLU A 227 13.34 0.32 0.54
C GLU A 227 14.31 0.61 1.69
N ASN A 228 15.14 1.67 1.56
CA ASN A 228 16.19 1.99 2.51
C ASN A 228 15.93 3.24 3.37
N THR A 229 14.77 3.89 3.18
CA THR A 229 14.42 5.09 3.94
C THR A 229 13.26 4.79 4.87
N LYS A 230 13.35 5.22 6.12
CA LYS A 230 12.21 5.20 7.06
C LYS A 230 11.33 6.46 6.89
N GLU A 231 11.41 7.12 5.71
CA GLU A 231 10.66 8.33 5.43
C GLU A 231 9.31 8.01 4.81
N TYR A 232 8.27 8.55 5.41
CA TYR A 232 6.89 8.43 4.92
C TYR A 232 6.46 9.70 4.22
N ALA A 233 5.80 9.55 3.06
CA ALA A 233 5.09 10.61 2.39
C ALA A 233 3.58 10.46 2.59
N ALA A 234 2.89 11.59 2.74
CA ALA A 234 1.45 11.64 2.75
C ALA A 234 0.90 11.47 1.32
N LYS A 235 -0.05 10.57 1.16
CA LYS A 235 -0.71 10.25 -0.12
C LYS A 235 -2.22 10.33 0.01
N ARG A 236 -2.92 10.56 -1.11
CA ARG A 236 -4.41 10.61 -1.13
C ARG A 236 -4.94 11.60 -0.11
N ILE A 237 -4.42 12.82 -0.15
CA ILE A 237 -4.65 13.88 0.83
C ILE A 237 -5.99 14.53 0.55
N LYS A 238 -6.80 14.65 1.59
CA LYS A 238 -8.08 15.33 1.57
C LYS A 238 -8.11 16.42 2.64
N ARG A 239 -8.26 17.69 2.23
CA ARG A 239 -8.41 18.80 3.17
C ARG A 239 -9.72 18.64 3.93
N THR A 240 -9.68 18.74 5.26
CA THR A 240 -10.82 18.66 6.14
C THR A 240 -11.23 20.02 6.67
N LYS A 241 -10.26 20.94 6.84
CA LYS A 241 -10.52 22.28 7.34
C LYS A 241 -9.48 23.26 6.80
N GLU A 242 -9.94 24.46 6.44
CA GLU A 242 -9.08 25.55 6.02
C GLU A 242 -8.43 26.22 7.23
N GLY A 243 -7.13 26.47 7.10
CA GLY A 243 -6.37 27.21 8.11
C GLY A 243 -6.66 28.72 8.06
N PRO A 244 -6.33 29.44 9.14
CA PRO A 244 -6.60 30.87 9.24
C PRO A 244 -5.90 31.72 8.17
N ASN A 245 -4.80 31.22 7.60
CA ASN A 245 -4.03 31.94 6.59
C ASN A 245 -4.43 31.61 5.15
N ALA A 246 -5.28 30.62 4.91
CA ALA A 246 -5.66 30.17 3.57
C ALA A 246 -6.32 31.27 2.74
N ALA A 247 -7.28 32.01 3.32
CA ALA A 247 -7.98 33.10 2.65
C ALA A 247 -7.05 34.25 2.28
N ALA A 248 -6.11 34.62 3.15
CA ALA A 248 -5.16 35.70 2.90
C ALA A 248 -4.17 35.34 1.79
N GLN A 249 -3.71 34.10 1.74
CA GLN A 249 -2.78 33.60 0.72
C GLN A 249 -3.46 33.40 -0.64
N GLN A 250 -4.72 32.99 -0.68
CA GLN A 250 -5.50 32.93 -1.92
C GLN A 250 -5.72 34.33 -2.53
N LEU A 251 -5.98 35.33 -1.72
CA LEU A 251 -6.08 36.72 -2.17
C LEU A 251 -4.76 37.22 -2.77
N LEU A 252 -3.62 36.94 -2.15
CA LEU A 252 -2.30 37.31 -2.67
C LEU A 252 -2.00 36.63 -4.01
N GLN A 253 -2.39 35.36 -4.19
CA GLN A 253 -2.22 34.65 -5.45
C GLN A 253 -3.15 35.16 -6.56
N SER A 254 -4.38 35.55 -6.24
CA SER A 254 -5.30 36.13 -7.22
C SER A 254 -4.86 37.50 -7.71
N THR A 255 -4.23 38.30 -6.84
CA THR A 255 -3.68 39.61 -7.23
C THR A 255 -2.38 39.51 -8.03
N SER A 256 -1.58 38.48 -7.86
CA SER A 256 -0.35 38.26 -8.67
C SER A 256 -0.61 37.73 -10.08
N ARG A 257 -1.82 37.22 -10.34
CA ARG A 257 -2.29 36.81 -11.67
C ARG A 257 -3.05 37.90 -12.43
N SER A 258 -3.25 39.10 -11.83
CA SER A 258 -3.80 40.21 -12.60
C SER A 258 -2.77 40.59 -13.64
N ASP A 259 -3.10 40.29 -14.89
CA ASP A 259 -2.46 40.78 -16.09
C ASP A 259 -2.03 42.25 -15.90
N SER A 260 -0.76 42.47 -15.62
CA SER A 260 -0.18 43.75 -15.97
C SER A 260 -0.32 43.81 -17.48
N PRO A 261 -1.10 44.76 -18.06
CA PRO A 261 -1.12 44.92 -19.49
C PRO A 261 0.32 45.17 -19.89
N ARG A 262 0.90 44.24 -20.62
CA ARG A 262 2.21 44.45 -21.27
C ARG A 262 2.12 45.84 -21.90
N PRO A 263 2.99 46.78 -21.54
CA PRO A 263 3.01 48.04 -22.27
C PRO A 263 3.29 47.66 -23.72
N GLN A 264 2.30 47.86 -24.58
CA GLN A 264 2.48 47.84 -26.02
C GLN A 264 3.37 49.01 -26.32
N PHE A 265 4.68 48.79 -26.40
CA PHE A 265 5.58 49.71 -27.04
C PHE A 265 5.24 49.71 -28.52
N ALA A 266 4.36 50.62 -28.91
CA ALA A 266 4.10 50.97 -30.27
C ALA A 266 5.43 51.39 -30.93
N GLY A 267 5.92 50.53 -31.82
CA GLY A 267 6.78 50.88 -32.97
C GLY A 267 7.94 51.86 -32.72
N ALA A 268 8.92 51.46 -31.91
CA ALA A 268 10.26 52.02 -32.07
C ALA A 268 11.07 51.03 -32.92
N GLN A 269 11.26 51.38 -34.19
CA GLN A 269 12.22 50.70 -35.07
C GLN A 269 13.62 50.96 -34.50
N ILE A 270 14.23 49.93 -33.90
CA ILE A 270 15.64 49.95 -33.53
C ILE A 270 16.44 49.75 -34.79
N THR A 271 16.92 50.84 -35.39
CA THR A 271 17.70 50.86 -36.65
C THR A 271 19.18 50.63 -36.44
N ALA A 272 19.68 50.44 -35.24
CA ALA A 272 21.09 50.13 -35.04
C ALA A 272 21.30 49.21 -33.80
N VAL A 273 21.98 48.10 -34.01
CA VAL A 273 22.49 47.25 -32.95
C VAL A 273 23.78 47.87 -32.42
N PRO A 274 23.88 48.25 -31.14
CA PRO A 274 25.15 48.78 -30.63
C PRO A 274 26.22 47.70 -30.69
N LYS A 275 27.35 48.02 -31.30
CA LYS A 275 28.55 47.19 -31.30
C LYS A 275 29.32 47.41 -30.01
N ASN A 276 29.83 46.32 -29.43
CA ASN A 276 30.75 46.41 -28.30
C ASN A 276 32.04 47.14 -28.70
N PRO A 277 32.81 47.71 -27.75
CA PRO A 277 34.06 48.42 -28.04
C PRO A 277 35.11 47.57 -28.76
N ASP A 278 34.99 46.24 -28.76
CA ASP A 278 35.84 45.28 -29.47
C ASP A 278 35.35 44.92 -30.88
N GLY A 279 34.27 45.56 -31.36
CA GLY A 279 33.74 45.34 -32.70
C GLY A 279 32.90 44.08 -32.89
N THR A 280 32.59 43.29 -31.86
CA THR A 280 31.80 42.08 -31.95
C THR A 280 30.31 42.32 -31.72
N THR A 281 29.45 41.63 -32.47
CA THR A 281 28.00 41.61 -32.30
C THR A 281 27.60 40.26 -31.71
N GLY A 282 27.22 40.23 -30.44
CA GLY A 282 26.62 39.03 -29.80
C GLY A 282 27.19 38.67 -28.47
N PHE A 283 26.29 38.35 -27.51
CA PHE A 283 26.65 37.74 -26.23
C PHE A 283 27.08 36.30 -26.47
N SER A 284 28.37 35.99 -26.36
CA SER A 284 28.82 34.62 -26.25
C SER A 284 28.44 34.07 -24.88
N ARG A 285 27.62 33.02 -24.82
CA ARG A 285 27.39 32.22 -23.63
C ARG A 285 28.71 31.55 -23.21
N GLY A 286 29.46 32.21 -22.34
CA GLY A 286 30.57 31.60 -21.67
C GLY A 286 30.07 30.42 -20.80
N ARG A 287 30.51 29.20 -21.11
CA ARG A 287 30.37 28.05 -20.21
C ARG A 287 31.20 28.32 -18.96
N GLY A 288 30.56 28.82 -17.92
CA GLY A 288 31.17 28.93 -16.60
C GLY A 288 31.38 27.52 -16.00
N LYS A 289 32.55 26.94 -16.26
CA LYS A 289 33.10 25.89 -15.36
C LYS A 289 33.55 26.62 -14.11
N GLY A 290 32.89 26.36 -12.97
CA GLY A 290 33.37 26.91 -11.70
C GLY A 290 32.39 26.96 -10.53
N LEU A 291 31.14 26.51 -10.66
CA LEU A 291 30.17 26.52 -9.54
C LEU A 291 29.94 25.15 -8.87
N ALA A 292 30.41 24.06 -9.46
CA ALA A 292 30.25 22.71 -8.90
C ALA A 292 31.27 22.37 -7.80
N GLU A 293 32.47 23.00 -7.81
CA GLU A 293 33.50 22.71 -6.82
C GLU A 293 33.32 23.40 -5.46
N LYS A 294 32.55 24.51 -5.41
CA LYS A 294 32.28 25.20 -4.13
C LYS A 294 31.12 24.60 -3.33
N ALA A 295 30.25 23.86 -3.95
CA ALA A 295 29.12 23.21 -3.26
C ALA A 295 29.57 21.93 -2.53
N THR A 296 30.54 21.20 -3.05
CA THR A 296 31.07 19.96 -2.41
C THR A 296 31.90 20.23 -1.17
N ALA A 297 32.57 21.38 -1.07
CA ALA A 297 33.35 21.75 0.10
C ALA A 297 32.52 22.22 1.30
N ALA A 298 31.28 22.73 1.05
CA ALA A 298 30.37 23.15 2.12
C ALA A 298 29.63 21.96 2.77
N ILE A 299 29.39 20.90 2.02
CA ILE A 299 28.66 19.71 2.53
C ILE A 299 29.57 18.81 3.39
N SER A 300 30.88 18.79 3.12
CA SER A 300 31.85 18.06 3.95
C SER A 300 32.10 18.71 5.30
N LYS A 301 31.95 20.03 5.43
CA LYS A 301 32.13 20.74 6.69
C LYS A 301 30.97 20.57 7.66
N LEU A 302 29.72 20.42 7.14
CA LEU A 302 28.50 20.17 7.95
C LEU A 302 28.44 18.75 8.52
N LYS A 303 29.13 17.78 7.90
CA LYS A 303 29.18 16.39 8.40
C LYS A 303 30.22 16.17 9.52
N LEU A 304 31.15 17.09 9.72
CA LEU A 304 32.15 16.97 10.79
C LEU A 304 31.67 17.54 12.14
N GLU A 305 30.77 18.52 12.12
CA GLU A 305 30.24 19.11 13.36
C GLU A 305 29.13 18.31 14.04
N ALA A 306 28.51 17.33 13.33
CA ALA A 306 27.47 16.48 13.88
C ALA A 306 27.97 15.25 14.68
N LYS A 307 29.28 15.01 14.75
CA LYS A 307 29.86 13.85 15.45
C LYS A 307 30.36 14.10 16.87
N GLU A 308 30.32 15.34 17.37
CA GLU A 308 30.81 15.67 18.71
C GLU A 308 29.75 15.90 19.80
N PHE A 309 28.48 15.55 19.56
CA PHE A 309 27.41 15.79 20.54
C PHE A 309 26.73 14.51 21.05
N VAL A 310 27.50 13.45 21.30
CA VAL A 310 27.03 12.31 22.11
C VAL A 310 28.20 11.82 22.94
N LEU A 311 28.29 12.32 24.15
CA LEU A 311 28.88 11.64 25.31
C LEU A 311 29.08 12.65 26.44
N THR A 312 28.07 12.90 27.28
CA THR A 312 28.19 13.18 28.72
C THR A 312 26.82 13.32 29.33
N SER A 313 26.32 12.26 29.92
CA SER A 313 25.53 12.31 31.16
C SER A 313 25.52 10.91 31.77
N ALA A 314 26.04 10.90 32.99
CA ALA A 314 26.14 9.79 33.93
C ALA A 314 24.78 9.17 34.25
#